data_8bbfdf251303b8777740452457652754
#
_entry.id   8bbfdf251303b8777740452457652754
#
_cell.length_a   1.000
_cell.length_b   1.000
_cell.length_c   1.000
_cell.angle_alpha   90.00
_cell.angle_beta   90.00
_cell.angle_gamma   90.00
#
_symmetry.space_group_name_H-M   'P 1'
#
loop_
_entity.id
_entity.type
_entity.pdbx_description
1 polymer ?
#
loop_
_entity_poly.entity_id
_entity_poly.type
_entity_poly.pdbx_seq_one_letter_code
_entity_poly.pdbx_strand_id
1 'polypeptide(L)'
;MIKLKDKLIYETLKLVESQGKGGLLCRNKQSDAEFMRPVNEFAAASGRNYTSIKSTLDIIHKNWGYLQRESIKDTGLDAGKASKIFIYRLCESGRSFIKKYEKALVQNADK
;
A
#
# COMPACT_ATOMS: atom_id res chain seq x y z
N MET A 1 -14.74 -9.01 10.64
CA MET A 1 -14.08 -8.48 9.44
C MET A 1 -14.01 -6.97 9.48
N ILE A 2 -12.83 -6.41 9.29
CA ILE A 2 -12.67 -4.96 9.23
C ILE A 2 -13.08 -4.49 7.85
N LYS A 3 -14.02 -3.55 7.80
CA LYS A 3 -14.44 -2.94 6.54
C LYS A 3 -13.61 -1.69 6.28
N LEU A 4 -13.01 -1.62 5.09
CA LEU A 4 -12.34 -0.41 4.63
C LEU A 4 -13.23 0.28 3.60
N LYS A 5 -13.21 1.61 3.60
CA LYS A 5 -13.94 2.38 2.59
C LYS A 5 -13.26 2.22 1.23
N ASP A 6 -14.05 2.18 0.18
CA ASP A 6 -13.56 2.02 -1.20
C ASP A 6 -12.54 3.10 -1.56
N LYS A 7 -12.76 4.33 -1.12
CA LYS A 7 -11.82 5.43 -1.38
C LYS A 7 -10.45 5.14 -0.79
N LEU A 8 -10.41 4.63 0.45
CA LEU A 8 -9.16 4.30 1.11
C LEU A 8 -8.43 3.15 0.40
N ILE A 9 -9.18 2.12 0.02
CA ILE A 9 -8.63 1.00 -0.76
C ILE A 9 -8.06 1.53 -2.07
N TYR A 10 -8.83 2.34 -2.79
CA TYR A 10 -8.41 2.91 -4.06
C TYR A 10 -7.12 3.71 -3.95
N GLU A 11 -7.06 4.63 -2.99
CA GLU A 11 -5.88 5.49 -2.81
C GLU A 11 -4.64 4.66 -2.44
N THR A 12 -4.82 3.63 -1.60
CA THR A 12 -3.72 2.74 -1.21
C THR A 12 -3.23 1.92 -2.40
N LEU A 13 -4.15 1.39 -3.21
CA LEU A 13 -3.79 0.65 -4.41
C LEU A 13 -3.08 1.54 -5.44
N LYS A 14 -3.50 2.80 -5.57
CA LYS A 14 -2.82 3.74 -6.47
C LYS A 14 -1.39 4.02 -6.01
N LEU A 15 -1.17 4.07 -4.71
CA LEU A 15 0.19 4.20 -4.18
C LEU A 15 1.06 3.02 -4.63
N VAL A 16 0.55 1.80 -4.48
CA VAL A 16 1.30 0.59 -4.88
C VAL A 16 1.53 0.58 -6.39
N GLU A 17 0.49 0.92 -7.16
CA GLU A 17 0.59 0.99 -8.62
C GLU A 17 1.70 1.95 -9.07
N SER A 18 1.82 3.08 -8.39
CA SER A 18 2.81 4.11 -8.74
C SER A 18 4.25 3.62 -8.57
N GLN A 19 4.47 2.56 -7.80
CA GLN A 19 5.81 2.01 -7.58
C GLN A 19 6.23 1.02 -8.66
N GLY A 20 5.34 0.66 -9.59
CA GLY A 20 5.64 -0.23 -10.69
C GLY A 20 5.93 -1.67 -10.25
N LYS A 21 6.72 -2.38 -11.03
CA LYS A 21 7.00 -3.81 -10.81
C LYS A 21 7.77 -4.09 -9.53
N GLY A 22 8.56 -3.13 -9.05
CA GLY A 22 9.31 -3.28 -7.81
C GLY A 22 8.45 -3.32 -6.57
N GLY A 23 7.23 -2.78 -6.66
CA GLY A 23 6.29 -2.77 -5.55
C GLY A 23 6.59 -1.70 -4.51
N LEU A 24 5.74 -1.64 -3.49
CA LEU A 24 5.89 -0.71 -2.37
C LEU A 24 6.61 -1.43 -1.24
N LEU A 25 7.72 -0.85 -0.78
CA LEU A 25 8.56 -1.44 0.24
C LEU A 25 8.26 -0.82 1.61
N CYS A 26 8.07 -1.67 2.61
CA CYS A 26 7.72 -1.23 3.97
C CYS A 26 8.44 -2.07 5.01
N ARG A 27 8.97 -1.41 6.04
CA ARG A 27 9.39 -2.07 7.27
C ARG A 27 8.20 -2.24 8.20
N ASN A 28 8.30 -3.09 9.22
CA ASN A 28 7.27 -3.19 10.25
C ASN A 28 7.09 -1.87 10.98
N LYS A 29 8.19 -1.21 11.31
CA LYS A 29 8.18 0.07 12.02
C LYS A 29 8.60 1.18 11.07
N GLN A 30 8.00 2.36 11.27
CA GLN A 30 8.36 3.53 10.49
C GLN A 30 9.85 3.85 10.63
N SER A 31 10.48 4.18 9.51
CA SER A 31 11.86 4.64 9.50
C SER A 31 12.04 5.62 8.32
N ASP A 32 13.18 6.31 8.32
CA ASP A 32 13.52 7.27 7.26
C ASP A 32 14.38 6.67 6.14
N ALA A 33 14.43 5.34 6.06
CA ALA A 33 15.14 4.67 4.98
C ALA A 33 14.63 5.16 3.62
N GLU A 34 15.54 5.33 2.67
CA GLU A 34 15.21 5.89 1.35
C GLU A 34 14.10 5.11 0.65
N PHE A 35 14.12 3.77 0.76
CA PHE A 35 13.10 2.95 0.11
C PHE A 35 11.70 3.14 0.71
N MET A 36 11.60 3.71 1.91
CA MET A 36 10.31 3.98 2.56
C MET A 36 9.76 5.37 2.26
N ARG A 37 10.47 6.16 1.47
CA ARG A 37 10.03 7.51 1.10
C ARG A 37 8.60 7.54 0.53
N PRO A 38 8.24 6.67 -0.44
CA PRO A 38 6.88 6.72 -0.99
C PRO A 38 5.80 6.50 0.06
N VAL A 39 5.96 5.51 0.94
CA VAL A 39 4.95 5.24 1.96
C VAL A 39 4.93 6.35 3.02
N ASN A 40 6.09 6.90 3.37
CA ASN A 40 6.16 8.00 4.34
C ASN A 40 5.50 9.27 3.80
N GLU A 41 5.72 9.58 2.53
CA GLU A 41 5.08 10.73 1.88
C GLU A 41 3.55 10.55 1.80
N PHE A 42 3.11 9.34 1.50
CA PHE A 42 1.68 9.03 1.46
C PHE A 42 1.04 9.19 2.84
N ALA A 43 1.69 8.70 3.88
CA ALA A 43 1.20 8.84 5.26
C ALA A 43 1.05 10.32 5.63
N ALA A 44 2.06 11.13 5.33
CA ALA A 44 2.02 12.56 5.61
C ALA A 44 0.91 13.25 4.84
N ALA A 45 0.76 12.95 3.55
CA ALA A 45 -0.25 13.57 2.70
C ALA A 45 -1.67 13.20 3.13
N SER A 46 -1.87 11.98 3.62
CA SER A 46 -3.19 11.49 4.04
C SER A 46 -3.53 11.84 5.48
N GLY A 47 -2.58 12.41 6.24
CA GLY A 47 -2.78 12.72 7.65
C GLY A 47 -2.88 11.49 8.53
N ARG A 48 -2.36 10.35 8.07
CA ARG A 48 -2.41 9.08 8.81
C ARG A 48 -1.02 8.67 9.25
N ASN A 49 -0.92 7.96 10.38
CA ASN A 49 0.38 7.48 10.82
C ASN A 49 0.79 6.22 10.03
N TYR A 50 2.08 5.92 10.08
CA TYR A 50 2.65 4.80 9.33
C TYR A 50 1.99 3.46 9.71
N THR A 51 1.77 3.22 11.00
CA THR A 51 1.16 1.99 11.48
C THR A 51 -0.20 1.76 10.83
N SER A 52 -0.98 2.82 10.70
CA SER A 52 -2.29 2.79 10.07
C SER A 52 -2.21 2.42 8.59
N ILE A 53 -1.23 3.00 7.86
CA ILE A 53 -1.02 2.71 6.44
C ILE A 53 -0.58 1.25 6.26
N LYS A 54 0.38 0.79 7.08
CA LYS A 54 0.89 -0.58 7.04
C LYS A 54 -0.25 -1.58 7.32
N SER A 55 -1.07 -1.29 8.32
CA SER A 55 -2.24 -2.11 8.65
C SER A 55 -3.23 -2.18 7.48
N THR A 56 -3.49 -1.06 6.82
CA THR A 56 -4.38 -0.99 5.65
C THR A 56 -3.86 -1.88 4.53
N LEU A 57 -2.56 -1.80 4.23
CA LEU A 57 -1.93 -2.65 3.21
C LEU A 57 -2.13 -4.13 3.52
N ASP A 58 -1.89 -4.53 4.77
CA ASP A 58 -2.02 -5.92 5.20
C ASP A 58 -3.48 -6.40 5.15
N ILE A 59 -4.43 -5.55 5.53
CA ILE A 59 -5.86 -5.86 5.47
C ILE A 59 -6.29 -6.06 4.01
N ILE A 60 -5.87 -5.18 3.11
CA ILE A 60 -6.20 -5.29 1.68
C ILE A 60 -5.63 -6.59 1.11
N HIS A 61 -4.39 -6.89 1.44
CA HIS A 61 -3.76 -8.14 1.01
C HIS A 61 -4.53 -9.35 1.51
N LYS A 62 -4.87 -9.37 2.81
CA LYS A 62 -5.44 -10.54 3.45
C LYS A 62 -6.92 -10.74 3.13
N ASN A 63 -7.71 -9.66 3.13
CA ASN A 63 -9.17 -9.75 3.04
C ASN A 63 -9.71 -9.62 1.62
N TRP A 64 -9.02 -8.90 0.74
CA TRP A 64 -9.48 -8.68 -0.63
C TRP A 64 -8.63 -9.34 -1.70
N GLY A 65 -7.37 -9.64 -1.38
CA GLY A 65 -6.45 -10.25 -2.34
C GLY A 65 -6.06 -9.31 -3.49
N TYR A 66 -6.21 -8.01 -3.30
CA TYR A 66 -5.84 -7.02 -4.32
C TYR A 66 -4.34 -6.78 -4.40
N LEU A 67 -3.61 -7.18 -3.37
CA LEU A 67 -2.16 -7.02 -3.27
C LEU A 67 -1.50 -8.36 -2.96
N GLN A 68 -0.37 -8.61 -3.59
CA GLN A 68 0.56 -9.66 -3.17
C GLN A 68 1.51 -9.07 -2.14
N ARG A 69 1.93 -9.90 -1.20
CA ARG A 69 2.92 -9.49 -0.20
C ARG A 69 4.02 -10.54 -0.13
N GLU A 70 5.25 -10.08 -0.25
CA GLU A 70 6.41 -10.93 -0.03
C GLU A 70 7.29 -10.27 1.04
N SER A 71 8.14 -11.03 1.70
CA SER A 71 9.09 -10.47 2.65
C SER A 71 10.50 -10.93 2.34
N ILE A 72 11.45 -10.02 2.52
CA ILE A 72 12.87 -10.29 2.36
C ILE A 72 13.61 -9.80 3.60
N LYS A 73 14.84 -10.31 3.80
CA LYS A 73 15.66 -9.85 4.91
C LYS A 73 16.06 -8.40 4.72
N ASP A 74 15.95 -7.61 5.77
CA ASP A 74 16.37 -6.21 5.76
C ASP A 74 17.84 -6.15 6.18
N THR A 75 18.71 -5.81 5.22
CA THR A 75 20.17 -5.72 5.44
C THR A 75 20.66 -4.29 5.63
N GLY A 76 19.74 -3.32 5.82
CA GLY A 76 20.11 -1.93 6.05
C GLY A 76 20.90 -1.77 7.35
N LEU A 77 21.78 -0.76 7.37
CA LEU A 77 22.64 -0.51 8.52
C LEU A 77 21.87 -0.19 9.79
N ASP A 78 20.68 0.37 9.65
CA ASP A 78 19.80 0.73 10.77
C ASP A 78 18.77 -0.35 11.11
N ALA A 79 18.86 -1.51 10.45
CA ALA A 79 17.89 -2.59 10.65
C ALA A 79 18.33 -3.50 11.80
N GLY A 80 17.35 -4.00 12.55
CA GLY A 80 17.61 -5.02 13.58
C GLY A 80 17.88 -6.39 12.95
N LYS A 81 18.39 -7.34 13.77
CA LYS A 81 18.78 -8.67 13.30
C LYS A 81 17.66 -9.47 12.65
N ALA A 82 16.43 -9.31 13.13
CA ALA A 82 15.28 -10.05 12.61
C ALA A 82 14.39 -9.18 11.70
N SER A 83 14.89 -8.03 11.27
CA SER A 83 14.10 -7.11 10.46
C SER A 83 13.84 -7.64 9.07
N LYS A 84 12.64 -7.35 8.57
CA LYS A 84 12.22 -7.73 7.23
C LYS A 84 11.69 -6.51 6.48
N ILE A 85 11.84 -6.55 5.17
CA ILE A 85 11.19 -5.60 4.27
C ILE A 85 10.01 -6.34 3.65
N PHE A 86 8.82 -5.74 3.75
CA PHE A 86 7.62 -6.27 3.10
C PHE A 86 7.42 -5.56 1.77
N ILE A 87 7.16 -6.33 0.73
CA ILE A 87 7.00 -5.80 -0.62
C ILE A 87 5.57 -6.08 -1.06
N TYR A 88 4.82 -5.01 -1.35
CA TYR A 88 3.43 -5.11 -1.80
C TYR A 88 3.37 -4.81 -3.29
N ARG A 89 2.77 -5.73 -4.04
CA ARG A 89 2.60 -5.59 -5.49
C ARG A 89 1.14 -5.71 -5.85
N LEU A 90 0.72 -4.95 -6.84
CA LEU A 90 -0.66 -4.93 -7.29
C LEU A 90 -1.00 -6.20 -8.05
N CYS A 91 -2.08 -6.89 -7.65
CA CYS A 91 -2.61 -8.04 -8.37
C CYS A 91 -3.55 -7.59 -9.49
N GLU A 92 -3.89 -8.52 -10.37
CA GLU A 92 -4.87 -8.29 -11.43
C GLU A 92 -6.22 -7.85 -10.86
N SER A 93 -6.67 -8.50 -9.78
CA SER A 93 -7.91 -8.12 -9.10
C SER A 93 -7.85 -6.68 -8.56
N GLY A 94 -6.68 -6.25 -8.09
CA GLY A 94 -6.49 -4.88 -7.63
C GLY A 94 -6.58 -3.88 -8.77
N ARG A 95 -6.00 -4.22 -9.93
CA ARG A 95 -6.12 -3.37 -11.13
C ARG A 95 -7.57 -3.26 -11.59
N SER A 96 -8.32 -4.34 -11.52
CA SER A 96 -9.74 -4.34 -11.86
C SER A 96 -10.54 -3.44 -10.93
N PHE A 97 -10.23 -3.48 -9.63
CA PHE A 97 -10.86 -2.59 -8.67
C PHE A 97 -10.59 -1.12 -9.00
N ILE A 98 -9.34 -0.78 -9.31
CA ILE A 98 -8.95 0.59 -9.68
C ILE A 98 -9.78 1.07 -10.88
N LYS A 99 -9.85 0.25 -11.92
CA LYS A 99 -10.59 0.59 -13.14
C LYS A 99 -12.08 0.84 -12.86
N LYS A 100 -12.70 -0.04 -12.08
CA LYS A 100 -14.11 0.10 -11.71
C LYS A 100 -14.35 1.37 -10.90
N TYR A 101 -13.46 1.65 -9.96
CA TYR A 101 -13.59 2.82 -9.11
C TYR A 101 -13.46 4.11 -9.94
N GLU A 102 -12.46 4.17 -10.82
CA GLU A 102 -12.24 5.34 -11.68
C GLU A 102 -13.41 5.55 -12.63
N LYS A 103 -13.96 4.47 -13.18
CA LYS A 103 -15.14 4.54 -14.04
C LYS A 103 -16.35 5.11 -13.29
N ALA A 104 -16.55 4.67 -12.05
CA ALA A 104 -17.64 5.16 -11.22
C ALA A 104 -17.48 6.65 -10.90
N LEU A 105 -16.24 7.12 -10.66
CA LEU A 105 -15.96 8.53 -10.42
C LEU A 105 -16.34 9.39 -11.64
N VAL A 106 -15.97 8.95 -12.84
CA VAL A 106 -16.29 9.66 -14.07
C VAL A 106 -17.80 9.74 -14.26
N GLN A 107 -18.51 8.63 -14.06
CA GLN A 107 -19.97 8.60 -14.18
C GLN A 107 -20.65 9.55 -13.20
N ASN A 108 -20.15 9.61 -11.97
CA ASN A 108 -20.67 10.50 -10.95
C ASN A 108 -20.37 11.97 -11.26
N ALA A 109 -19.23 12.24 -11.88
CA ALA A 109 -18.85 13.60 -12.25
C ALA A 109 -19.76 14.18 -13.34
N ASP A 110 -20.34 13.32 -14.17
CA ASP A 110 -21.22 13.72 -15.27
C ASP A 110 -22.64 14.02 -14.82
N LYS A 111 -22.92 13.83 -13.57
CA LYS A 111 -24.22 14.20 -12.99
C LYS A 111 -24.12 15.58 -12.31
#